data_e7cda381af37f13135553e617fc4e2cc
#
_entry.id   e7cda381af37f13135553e617fc4e2cc
#
_cell.length_a   1.000
_cell.length_b   1.000
_cell.length_c   1.000
_cell.angle_alpha   90.00
_cell.angle_beta   90.00
_cell.angle_gamma   90.00
#
_symmetry.space_group_name_H-M   'P 1'
#
loop_
_entity.id
_entity.type
_entity.pdbx_description
1 polymer ?
#
loop_
_entity_poly.entity_id
_entity_poly.type
_entity_poly.pdbx_seq_one_letter_code
_entity_poly.pdbx_strand_id
1 'polypeptide(L)'
;MTPPVTPYADGMTDYLRIGEVATALGVSVDTLRRWEADGRVEFERQRNQRVLRADKLADLVKLEASAPRGSSARNRMAGVVVSVKKDGVMAQVELACGDFRIVSLMSREAAEDLGLEPGSPATAVVKATTVIVEA
;
A
#
# COMPACT_ATOMS: atom_id res chain seq x y z
N MET A 1 -0.43 25.15 10.63
CA MET A 1 -0.23 24.62 10.19
C MET A 1 -0.04 24.46 9.29
N THR A 2 0.32 24.31 8.89
CA THR A 2 0.53 24.15 7.91
C THR A 2 0.35 23.32 7.37
N PRO A 3 0.14 23.26 6.77
CA PRO A 3 -0.03 22.36 6.21
C PRO A 3 0.58 22.14 5.44
N PRO A 4 0.69 21.70 5.26
CA PRO A 4 1.33 21.38 4.59
C PRO A 4 1.32 21.61 3.40
N VAL A 5 1.16 21.57 3.01
CA VAL A 5 1.34 21.61 2.01
C VAL A 5 0.72 21.75 1.08
N THR A 6 0.53 22.26 0.48
CA THR A 6 0.10 22.29 -0.40
C THR A 6 0.49 22.59 -1.42
N PRO A 7 0.61 22.18 -1.58
CA PRO A 7 1.50 22.13 -2.37
C PRO A 7 1.51 22.40 -3.70
N TYR A 8 0.96 21.96 -4.39
CA TYR A 8 0.91 22.21 -5.82
C TYR A 8 0.20 23.51 -6.16
N ALA A 9 -0.23 24.20 -5.14
CA ALA A 9 -1.11 25.35 -5.30
C ALA A 9 -0.55 26.43 -6.17
N ASP A 10 0.76 26.62 -6.17
CA ASP A 10 1.42 27.65 -6.96
C ASP A 10 2.20 27.07 -8.13
N GLY A 11 1.90 25.85 -8.51
CA GLY A 11 2.60 25.18 -9.60
C GLY A 11 3.98 24.68 -9.26
N MET A 12 4.40 24.81 -8.02
CA MET A 12 5.68 24.28 -7.59
C MET A 12 5.56 22.80 -7.28
N THR A 13 6.65 22.08 -7.56
CA THR A 13 6.73 20.68 -7.19
C THR A 13 7.01 20.59 -5.71
N ASP A 14 6.18 19.87 -5.01
CA ASP A 14 6.40 19.60 -3.61
C ASP A 14 7.48 18.57 -3.41
N TYR A 15 8.06 18.63 -2.25
CA TYR A 15 9.06 17.66 -1.82
C TYR A 15 8.57 16.93 -0.59
N LEU A 16 8.88 15.65 -0.54
CA LEU A 16 8.57 14.80 0.59
C LEU A 16 9.87 14.44 1.29
N ARG A 17 9.85 14.44 2.61
CA ARG A 17 10.96 13.95 3.39
C ARG A 17 11.02 12.44 3.33
N ILE A 18 12.19 11.88 3.58
CA ILE A 18 12.37 10.43 3.50
C ILE A 18 11.38 9.66 4.40
N GLY A 19 11.05 10.21 5.58
CA GLY A 19 10.06 9.59 6.45
C GLY A 19 8.67 9.56 5.86
N GLU A 20 8.29 10.61 5.15
CA GLU A 20 7.01 10.69 4.46
C GLU A 20 6.95 9.70 3.29
N VAL A 21 8.05 9.57 2.56
CA VAL A 21 8.16 8.60 1.47
C VAL A 21 8.03 7.18 2.02
N ALA A 22 8.70 6.91 3.13
CA ALA A 22 8.64 5.60 3.79
C ALA A 22 7.21 5.24 4.17
N THR A 23 6.49 6.20 4.78
CA THR A 23 5.10 6.01 5.15
C THR A 23 4.24 5.74 3.92
N ALA A 24 4.43 6.52 2.85
CA ALA A 24 3.65 6.37 1.63
C ALA A 24 3.86 5.01 0.96
N LEU A 25 5.07 4.47 1.02
CA LEU A 25 5.40 3.21 0.38
C LEU A 25 5.26 2.01 1.32
N GLY A 26 4.99 2.24 2.60
CA GLY A 26 4.86 1.15 3.57
C GLY A 26 6.17 0.44 3.87
N VAL A 27 7.29 1.14 3.78
CA VAL A 27 8.61 0.59 4.08
C VAL A 27 9.29 1.42 5.17
N SER A 28 10.40 0.92 5.70
CA SER A 28 11.17 1.67 6.69
C SER A 28 12.11 2.66 6.01
N VAL A 29 12.53 3.66 6.77
CA VAL A 29 13.53 4.62 6.30
C VAL A 29 14.84 3.90 5.95
N ASP A 30 15.21 2.89 6.73
CA ASP A 30 16.41 2.11 6.45
C ASP A 30 16.32 1.37 5.12
N THR A 31 15.15 0.88 4.76
CA THR A 31 14.93 0.26 3.47
C THR A 31 15.17 1.27 2.34
N LEU A 32 14.67 2.49 2.50
CA LEU A 32 14.88 3.54 1.50
C LEU A 32 16.35 3.93 1.40
N ARG A 33 17.07 3.98 2.50
CA ARG A 33 18.50 4.24 2.47
C ARG A 33 19.26 3.17 1.71
N ARG A 34 18.84 1.93 1.88
CA ARG A 34 19.41 0.81 1.12
C ARG A 34 19.12 0.94 -0.37
N TRP A 35 17.89 1.30 -0.71
CA TRP A 35 17.51 1.51 -2.10
C TRP A 35 18.32 2.63 -2.74
N GLU A 36 18.59 3.69 -1.99
CA GLU A 36 19.43 4.77 -2.49
C GLU A 36 20.84 4.28 -2.76
N ALA A 37 21.39 3.49 -1.84
CA ALA A 37 22.73 2.93 -2.01
C ALA A 37 22.80 2.00 -3.22
N ASP A 38 21.71 1.30 -3.51
CA ASP A 38 21.62 0.37 -4.64
C ASP A 38 21.27 1.07 -5.96
N GLY A 39 21.04 2.36 -5.94
CA GLY A 39 20.68 3.10 -7.15
C GLY A 39 19.21 2.98 -7.57
N ARG A 40 18.36 2.40 -6.74
CA ARG A 40 16.93 2.23 -7.03
C ARG A 40 16.13 3.52 -6.87
N VAL A 41 16.60 4.43 -6.04
CA VAL A 41 15.97 5.71 -5.81
C VAL A 41 17.04 6.76 -5.61
N GLU A 42 16.75 7.99 -6.03
CA GLU A 42 17.67 9.11 -5.90
C GLU A 42 16.97 10.18 -5.08
N PHE A 43 17.58 10.53 -3.95
CA PHE A 43 17.06 11.61 -3.10
C PHE A 43 17.89 12.87 -3.34
N GLU A 44 17.20 13.99 -3.37
CA GLU A 44 17.86 15.28 -3.34
C GLU A 44 18.12 15.68 -1.89
N ARG A 45 18.98 16.65 -1.70
CA ARG A 45 19.30 17.16 -0.37
C ARG A 45 18.83 18.59 -0.26
N GLN A 46 18.03 18.86 0.76
CA GLN A 46 17.62 20.21 1.12
C GLN A 46 17.85 20.36 2.62
N ARG A 47 18.68 21.34 3.00
CA ARG A 47 18.99 21.61 4.41
C ARG A 47 19.48 20.34 5.13
N ASN A 48 20.35 19.58 4.47
CA ASN A 48 20.91 18.33 4.98
C ASN A 48 19.88 17.20 5.16
N GLN A 49 18.70 17.36 4.60
CA GLN A 49 17.68 16.30 4.67
C GLN A 49 17.49 15.69 3.29
N ARG A 50 17.27 14.38 3.29
CA ARG A 50 16.88 13.69 2.07
C ARG A 50 15.44 14.03 1.75
N VAL A 51 15.20 14.47 0.53
CA VAL A 51 13.85 14.77 0.04
C VAL A 51 13.67 14.15 -1.34
N LEU A 52 12.42 13.88 -1.67
CA LEU A 52 12.03 13.34 -2.97
C LEU A 52 10.94 14.23 -3.53
N ARG A 53 11.06 14.58 -4.81
CA ARG A 53 9.97 15.29 -5.47
C ARG A 53 8.73 14.42 -5.46
N ALA A 54 7.59 15.04 -5.19
CA ALA A 54 6.33 14.31 -5.09
C ALA A 54 5.99 13.58 -6.39
N ASP A 55 6.32 14.16 -7.54
CA ASP A 55 6.07 13.49 -8.82
C ASP A 55 6.94 12.24 -9.04
N LYS A 56 8.08 12.15 -8.35
CA LYS A 56 8.93 10.96 -8.42
C LYS A 56 8.38 9.82 -7.57
N LEU A 57 7.57 10.13 -6.57
CA LEU A 57 6.94 9.10 -5.76
C LEU A 57 6.06 8.18 -6.61
N ALA A 58 5.35 8.75 -7.57
CA ALA A 58 4.51 7.95 -8.47
C ALA A 58 5.32 6.90 -9.24
N ASP A 59 6.54 7.23 -9.63
CA ASP A 59 7.40 6.29 -10.34
C ASP A 59 7.81 5.13 -9.45
N LEU A 60 8.09 5.38 -8.17
CA LEU A 60 8.44 4.33 -7.23
C LEU A 60 7.25 3.40 -6.97
N VAL A 61 6.06 3.96 -6.85
CA VAL A 61 4.85 3.15 -6.67
C VAL A 61 4.62 2.24 -7.87
N LYS A 62 4.84 2.74 -9.07
CA LYS A 62 4.66 1.94 -10.29
C LYS A 62 5.62 0.76 -10.36
N LEU A 63 6.82 0.91 -9.82
CA LEU A 63 7.79 -0.18 -9.81
C LEU A 63 7.36 -1.32 -8.89
N GLU A 64 6.61 -1.01 -7.85
CA GLU A 64 6.18 -2.01 -6.86
C GLU A 64 4.82 -2.63 -7.22
N ALA A 65 4.02 -1.94 -8.02
CA ALA A 65 2.65 -2.34 -8.30
C ALA A 65 2.51 -2.85 -9.73
N SER A 66 2.57 -4.15 -9.92
CA SER A 66 2.16 -4.73 -11.20
C SER A 66 0.84 -5.46 -10.97
N ALA A 67 -0.24 -4.94 -11.56
CA ALA A 67 -1.52 -5.61 -11.52
C ALA A 67 -1.48 -6.78 -12.51
N PRO A 68 -2.02 -7.96 -12.14
CA PRO A 68 -2.15 -9.06 -13.09
C PRO A 68 -3.03 -8.64 -14.25
N ARG A 69 -2.75 -9.20 -15.40
CA ARG A 69 -3.60 -9.00 -16.58
C ARG A 69 -4.96 -9.63 -16.33
N GLY A 70 -5.99 -9.02 -16.91
CA GLY A 70 -7.33 -9.56 -16.82
C GLY A 70 -8.13 -9.10 -15.62
N SER A 71 -7.61 -8.16 -14.84
CA SER A 71 -8.33 -7.61 -13.71
C SER A 71 -8.41 -6.09 -13.83
N SER A 72 -9.60 -5.56 -13.55
CA SER A 72 -9.81 -4.11 -13.50
C SER A 72 -9.49 -3.54 -12.11
N ALA A 73 -9.23 -4.40 -11.14
CA ALA A 73 -8.86 -3.94 -9.79
C ALA A 73 -7.45 -3.33 -9.83
N ARG A 74 -7.28 -2.25 -9.10
CA ARG A 74 -6.01 -1.52 -9.05
C ARG A 74 -5.35 -1.58 -7.69
N ASN A 75 -6.07 -2.03 -6.67
CA ASN A 75 -5.58 -2.06 -5.30
C ASN A 75 -5.36 -3.51 -4.90
N ARG A 76 -4.11 -3.86 -4.65
CA ARG A 76 -3.73 -5.21 -4.27
C ARG A 76 -2.81 -5.14 -3.06
N MET A 77 -3.18 -5.86 -2.00
CA MET A 77 -2.43 -5.82 -0.75
C MET A 77 -2.13 -7.26 -0.35
N ALA A 78 -0.87 -7.63 -0.46
CA ALA A 78 -0.43 -8.96 -0.06
C ALA A 78 -0.37 -9.04 1.47
N GLY A 79 -0.79 -10.16 2.01
CA GLY A 79 -0.80 -10.34 3.45
C GLY A 79 -0.97 -11.79 3.85
N VAL A 80 -1.37 -11.97 5.08
CA VAL A 80 -1.57 -13.29 5.69
C VAL A 80 -2.94 -13.31 6.37
N VAL A 81 -3.67 -14.40 6.20
CA VAL A 81 -4.94 -14.60 6.91
C VAL A 81 -4.64 -14.77 8.40
N VAL A 82 -5.33 -14.00 9.23
CA VAL A 82 -5.19 -14.08 10.69
C VAL A 82 -6.41 -14.65 11.38
N SER A 83 -7.58 -14.61 10.72
CA SER A 83 -8.82 -15.11 11.32
C SER A 83 -9.81 -15.48 10.23
N VAL A 84 -10.50 -16.60 10.43
CA VAL A 84 -11.61 -16.99 9.57
C VAL A 84 -12.75 -17.38 10.49
N LYS A 85 -13.88 -16.69 10.37
CA LYS A 85 -15.10 -17.02 11.12
C LYS A 85 -16.18 -17.45 10.14
N LYS A 86 -16.73 -18.61 10.33
CA LYS A 86 -17.71 -19.20 9.41
C LYS A 86 -19.02 -19.47 10.11
N ASP A 87 -20.10 -19.27 9.40
CA ASP A 87 -21.38 -19.86 9.76
C ASP A 87 -21.80 -20.85 8.64
N GLY A 88 -23.09 -21.16 8.53
CA GLY A 88 -23.55 -22.12 7.51
C GLY A 88 -23.42 -21.62 6.08
N VAL A 89 -23.37 -20.33 5.86
CA VAL A 89 -23.43 -19.70 4.53
C VAL A 89 -22.27 -18.78 4.27
N MET A 90 -21.85 -18.01 5.27
CA MET A 90 -20.88 -16.92 5.11
C MET A 90 -19.60 -17.16 5.88
N ALA A 91 -18.56 -16.48 5.45
CA ALA A 91 -17.29 -16.45 6.16
C ALA A 91 -16.78 -15.02 6.23
N GLN A 92 -16.24 -14.65 7.38
CA GLN A 92 -15.52 -13.40 7.54
C GLN A 92 -14.03 -13.73 7.65
N VAL A 93 -13.26 -13.16 6.75
CA VAL A 93 -11.82 -13.42 6.68
C VAL A 93 -11.09 -12.11 7.00
N GLU A 94 -10.15 -12.19 7.94
CA GLU A 94 -9.30 -11.06 8.26
C GLU A 94 -7.90 -11.33 7.77
N LEU A 95 -7.31 -10.33 7.11
CA LEU A 95 -5.93 -10.38 6.66
C LEU A 95 -5.12 -9.31 7.36
N ALA A 96 -3.88 -9.65 7.68
CA ALA A 96 -2.88 -8.66 8.07
C ALA A 96 -2.06 -8.34 6.84
N CYS A 97 -2.13 -7.10 6.38
CA CYS A 97 -1.41 -6.61 5.21
C CYS A 97 -0.49 -5.48 5.66
N GLY A 98 0.76 -5.82 6.00
CA GLY A 98 1.65 -4.87 6.66
C GLY A 98 1.04 -4.46 7.99
N ASP A 99 0.89 -3.15 8.21
CA ASP A 99 0.29 -2.62 9.43
C ASP A 99 -1.24 -2.54 9.35
N PHE A 100 -1.83 -3.00 8.27
CA PHE A 100 -3.26 -2.83 8.03
C PHE A 100 -4.00 -4.13 8.21
N ARG A 101 -5.19 -4.01 8.78
CA ARG A 101 -6.12 -5.11 8.94
C ARG A 101 -7.19 -4.97 7.87
N ILE A 102 -7.31 -5.98 7.03
CA ILE A 102 -8.32 -5.99 5.96
C ILE A 102 -9.35 -7.06 6.29
N VAL A 103 -10.61 -6.71 6.19
CA VAL A 103 -11.72 -7.62 6.49
C VAL A 103 -12.51 -7.86 5.23
N SER A 104 -12.77 -9.12 4.93
CA SER A 104 -13.56 -9.52 3.78
C SER A 104 -14.70 -10.42 4.22
N LEU A 105 -15.86 -10.23 3.62
CA LEU A 105 -16.98 -11.16 3.75
C LEU A 105 -17.16 -11.87 2.42
N MET A 106 -17.33 -13.18 2.51
CA MET A 106 -17.52 -14.01 1.32
C MET A 106 -18.42 -15.20 1.69
N SER A 107 -18.81 -15.96 0.70
CA SER A 107 -19.50 -17.21 0.99
C SER A 107 -18.54 -18.17 1.67
N ARG A 108 -19.09 -19.02 2.54
CA ARG A 108 -18.31 -20.09 3.16
C ARG A 108 -17.66 -20.97 2.09
N GLU A 109 -18.40 -21.28 1.04
CA GLU A 109 -17.89 -22.07 -0.07
C GLU A 109 -16.65 -21.43 -0.69
N ALA A 110 -16.68 -20.11 -0.93
CA ALA A 110 -15.54 -19.41 -1.50
C ALA A 110 -14.31 -19.48 -0.60
N ALA A 111 -14.51 -19.30 0.71
CA ALA A 111 -13.40 -19.38 1.66
C ALA A 111 -12.79 -20.78 1.68
N GLU A 112 -13.61 -21.79 1.58
CA GLU A 112 -13.14 -23.18 1.54
C GLU A 112 -12.44 -23.50 0.23
N ASP A 113 -13.00 -23.06 -0.89
CA ASP A 113 -12.39 -23.28 -2.20
C ASP A 113 -11.00 -22.61 -2.30
N LEU A 114 -10.84 -21.45 -1.67
CA LEU A 114 -9.57 -20.75 -1.64
C LEU A 114 -8.61 -21.33 -0.61
N GLY A 115 -9.07 -22.21 0.25
CA GLY A 115 -8.24 -22.81 1.29
C GLY A 115 -7.80 -21.81 2.35
N LEU A 116 -8.63 -20.82 2.65
CA LEU A 116 -8.26 -19.77 3.59
C LEU A 116 -8.35 -20.26 5.02
N GLU A 117 -7.24 -20.17 5.72
CA GLU A 117 -7.16 -20.49 7.15
C GLU A 117 -6.06 -19.65 7.78
N PRO A 118 -6.07 -19.49 9.11
CA PRO A 118 -5.03 -18.68 9.76
C PRO A 118 -3.63 -19.14 9.34
N GLY A 119 -2.81 -18.21 8.91
CA GLY A 119 -1.47 -18.49 8.42
C GLY A 119 -1.35 -18.59 6.91
N SER A 120 -2.47 -18.69 6.19
CA SER A 120 -2.43 -18.76 4.72
C SER A 120 -2.02 -17.43 4.13
N PRO A 121 -1.11 -17.42 3.14
CA PRO A 121 -0.87 -16.20 2.38
C PRO A 121 -2.10 -15.89 1.53
N ALA A 122 -2.42 -14.61 1.42
CA ALA A 122 -3.55 -14.17 0.62
C ALA A 122 -3.34 -12.72 0.21
N THR A 123 -4.02 -12.32 -0.85
CA THR A 123 -3.95 -10.94 -1.35
C THR A 123 -5.35 -10.35 -1.34
N ALA A 124 -5.49 -9.20 -0.69
CA ALA A 124 -6.73 -8.44 -0.75
C ALA A 124 -6.72 -7.62 -2.04
N VAL A 125 -7.81 -7.69 -2.79
CA VAL A 125 -7.94 -7.00 -4.07
C VAL A 125 -9.20 -6.14 -4.01
N VAL A 126 -9.06 -4.85 -4.28
CA VAL A 126 -10.17 -3.90 -4.18
C VAL A 126 -10.24 -3.07 -5.45
N LYS A 127 -11.39 -3.06 -6.08
CA LYS A 127 -11.60 -2.17 -7.24
C LYS A 127 -11.56 -0.72 -6.78
N ALA A 128 -11.01 0.12 -7.63
CA ALA A 128 -10.92 1.55 -7.34
C ALA A 128 -12.29 2.17 -7.05
N THR A 129 -13.35 1.63 -7.67
CA THR A 129 -14.70 2.15 -7.50
C THR A 129 -15.28 1.92 -6.10
N THR A 130 -14.68 1.04 -5.30
CA THR A 130 -15.17 0.74 -3.96
C THR A 130 -14.30 1.31 -2.85
N VAL A 131 -13.24 2.01 -3.20
CA VAL A 131 -12.35 2.61 -2.22
C VAL A 131 -12.93 3.95 -1.76
N ILE A 132 -13.11 4.09 -0.45
CA ILE A 132 -13.58 5.32 0.18
C ILE A 132 -12.36 6.03 0.74
N VAL A 133 -12.30 7.32 0.52
CA VAL A 133 -11.18 8.12 1.02
C VAL A 133 -11.73 9.11 2.05
N GLU A 134 -11.05 9.17 3.18
CA GLU A 134 -11.35 10.11 4.25
C GLU A 134 -10.10 10.94 4.52
N ALA A 135 -10.31 12.12 5.01
CA ALA A 135 -9.20 13.02 5.33
C ALA A 135 -9.38 13.63 6.73
#